data_b125bf82ff633eb019ef332b40e75f28
#
_entry.id   b125bf82ff633eb019ef332b40e75f28
#
_cell.length_a   1.000
_cell.length_b   1.000
_cell.length_c   1.000
_cell.angle_alpha   90.00
_cell.angle_beta   90.00
_cell.angle_gamma   90.00
#
_symmetry.space_group_name_H-M   'P 1'
#
loop_
_entity.id
_entity.type
_entity.pdbx_description
1 polymer ?
#
loop_
_entity_poly.entity_id
_entity_poly.type
_entity_poly.pdbx_seq_one_letter_code
_entity_poly.pdbx_strand_id
1 'polypeptide(L)'
;MTSTKRVYQRTFPVSPDGNPFVHNDLGLYTHNHPTPPSDVAERRAYLVGSGIGALLAAAFLVRDGRMPGRNITILEQLPVPGGSFDGAGDTERGFIARGGREMGQHFECFWDIMREIPALEMPAPYTVLDEFRTVNENDPNIDPCRIIHHRGKRRDAYRMGVGKKGQRAVVRLLMAREEDTFGKTIEDWFDADFLASN
;
A
#
# COMPACT_ATOMS: atom_id res chain seq x y z
N MET A 1 26.74 -7.84 -11.65
CA MET A 1 25.75 -6.72 -11.59
C MET A 1 24.41 -7.28 -12.00
N THR A 2 23.65 -7.82 -11.07
CA THR A 2 22.33 -8.41 -11.30
C THR A 2 21.29 -7.31 -11.24
N SER A 3 20.64 -7.08 -12.36
CA SER A 3 19.63 -6.04 -12.57
C SER A 3 18.52 -6.09 -11.53
N THR A 4 18.39 -5.05 -10.75
CA THR A 4 17.32 -4.77 -9.76
C THR A 4 15.91 -4.90 -10.36
N LYS A 5 15.77 -4.90 -11.67
CA LYS A 5 14.49 -5.09 -12.40
C LYS A 5 13.81 -6.45 -12.15
N ARG A 6 14.50 -7.47 -11.66
CA ARG A 6 13.92 -8.80 -11.44
C ARG A 6 13.11 -8.93 -10.14
N VAL A 7 13.31 -8.07 -9.17
CA VAL A 7 12.62 -8.17 -7.88
C VAL A 7 11.14 -7.78 -8.01
N TYR A 8 10.80 -6.96 -8.99
CA TYR A 8 9.44 -6.45 -9.21
C TYR A 8 8.57 -7.33 -10.12
N GLN A 9 9.12 -8.36 -10.73
CA GLN A 9 8.35 -9.31 -11.55
C GLN A 9 7.82 -10.47 -10.69
N ARG A 10 7.12 -10.20 -9.61
CA ARG A 10 6.17 -11.19 -9.10
C ARG A 10 4.95 -11.11 -9.99
N THR A 11 4.81 -12.08 -10.87
CA THR A 11 3.56 -12.35 -11.58
C THR A 11 2.52 -12.73 -10.53
N PHE A 12 1.65 -11.80 -10.19
CA PHE A 12 0.44 -12.12 -9.44
C PHE A 12 -0.49 -12.95 -10.33
N PRO A 13 -1.33 -13.81 -9.75
CA PRO A 13 -2.26 -14.59 -10.53
C PRO A 13 -3.12 -13.66 -11.38
N VAL A 14 -3.17 -13.94 -12.66
CA VAL A 14 -4.03 -13.24 -13.62
C VAL A 14 -5.45 -13.75 -13.42
N SER A 15 -6.43 -12.87 -13.50
CA SER A 15 -7.82 -13.28 -13.52
C SER A 15 -8.13 -14.17 -14.74
N PRO A 16 -9.20 -14.96 -14.72
CA PRO A 16 -9.54 -15.88 -15.84
C PRO A 16 -9.71 -15.19 -17.19
N ASP A 17 -10.00 -13.91 -17.21
CA ASP A 17 -10.11 -13.06 -18.41
C ASP A 17 -8.76 -12.45 -18.85
N GLY A 18 -7.68 -12.83 -18.20
CA GLY A 18 -6.34 -12.35 -18.52
C GLY A 18 -6.00 -10.97 -17.93
N ASN A 19 -6.93 -10.36 -17.19
CA ASN A 19 -6.63 -9.14 -16.46
C ASN A 19 -5.83 -9.47 -15.21
N PRO A 20 -4.62 -8.93 -15.05
CA PRO A 20 -3.91 -9.04 -13.79
C PRO A 20 -4.73 -8.35 -12.71
N PHE A 21 -4.80 -8.97 -11.53
CA PHE A 21 -5.41 -8.30 -10.38
C PHE A 21 -4.67 -6.98 -10.12
N VAL A 22 -5.39 -5.89 -10.27
CA VAL A 22 -4.87 -4.52 -10.24
C VAL A 22 -4.12 -4.21 -8.95
N HIS A 23 -4.39 -4.96 -7.89
CA HIS A 23 -3.97 -4.61 -6.54
C HIS A 23 -2.48 -4.77 -6.24
N ASN A 24 -1.69 -5.37 -7.14
CA ASN A 24 -0.29 -5.63 -6.86
C ASN A 24 0.61 -5.66 -8.10
N ASP A 25 0.11 -5.28 -9.27
CA ASP A 25 0.94 -5.22 -10.46
C ASP A 25 1.38 -3.78 -10.76
N LEU A 26 2.52 -3.42 -10.20
CA LEU A 26 3.19 -2.15 -10.52
C LEU A 26 3.44 -1.99 -12.04
N GLY A 27 3.46 -3.11 -12.79
CA GLY A 27 3.57 -3.10 -14.23
C GLY A 27 2.33 -2.55 -14.92
N LEU A 28 1.12 -2.84 -14.43
CA LEU A 28 -0.13 -2.34 -15.02
C LEU A 28 -0.21 -0.82 -14.96
N TYR A 29 0.12 -0.25 -13.83
CA TYR A 29 0.10 1.20 -13.68
C TYR A 29 1.08 1.87 -14.65
N THR A 30 2.29 1.33 -14.80
CA THR A 30 3.29 1.84 -15.74
C THR A 30 2.89 1.68 -17.20
N HIS A 31 2.04 0.70 -17.53
CA HIS A 31 1.57 0.47 -18.88
C HIS A 31 0.30 1.24 -19.25
N ASN A 32 -0.52 1.59 -18.29
CA ASN A 32 -1.81 2.24 -18.48
C ASN A 32 -1.79 3.73 -18.10
N HIS A 33 -0.74 4.44 -18.46
CA HIS A 33 -0.70 5.88 -18.24
C HIS A 33 -1.88 6.57 -18.94
N PRO A 34 -2.66 7.39 -18.25
CA PRO A 34 -3.74 8.14 -18.87
C PRO A 34 -3.18 9.11 -19.91
N THR A 35 -3.90 9.27 -20.99
CA THR A 35 -3.58 10.32 -21.96
C THR A 35 -4.02 11.66 -21.38
N PRO A 36 -3.11 12.60 -21.13
CA PRO A 36 -3.48 13.91 -20.60
C PRO A 36 -4.42 14.64 -21.57
N PRO A 37 -5.41 15.38 -21.06
CA PRO A 37 -6.24 16.22 -21.91
C PRO A 37 -5.40 17.32 -22.57
N SER A 38 -5.79 17.71 -23.79
CA SER A 38 -5.03 18.72 -24.58
C SER A 38 -4.93 20.08 -23.90
N ASP A 39 -5.89 20.42 -23.04
CA ASP A 39 -5.98 21.67 -22.27
C ASP A 39 -5.35 21.60 -20.89
N VAL A 40 -4.57 20.57 -20.58
CA VAL A 40 -3.99 20.35 -19.24
C VAL A 40 -3.14 21.54 -18.78
N ALA A 41 -2.48 22.23 -19.70
CA ALA A 41 -1.65 23.38 -19.40
C ALA A 41 -2.45 24.62 -18.91
N GLU A 42 -3.74 24.66 -19.19
CA GLU A 42 -4.67 25.72 -18.80
C GLU A 42 -5.42 25.38 -17.49
N ARG A 43 -5.42 24.09 -17.12
CA ARG A 43 -6.08 23.61 -15.90
C ARG A 43 -5.28 23.92 -14.66
N ARG A 44 -6.00 24.03 -13.54
CA ARG A 44 -5.39 24.22 -12.21
C ARG A 44 -5.88 23.12 -11.27
N ALA A 45 -4.98 22.70 -10.37
CA ALA A 45 -5.30 21.75 -9.32
C ALA A 45 -5.06 22.41 -7.95
N TYR A 46 -6.00 22.18 -7.03
CA TYR A 46 -5.90 22.58 -5.65
C TYR A 46 -6.01 21.34 -4.77
N LEU A 47 -4.96 21.07 -4.00
CA LEU A 47 -4.89 19.92 -3.11
C LEU A 47 -4.99 20.46 -1.68
N VAL A 48 -5.95 19.95 -0.91
CA VAL A 48 -6.18 20.37 0.47
C VAL A 48 -5.47 19.41 1.42
N GLY A 49 -4.52 19.96 2.17
CA GLY A 49 -3.58 19.22 3.00
C GLY A 49 -2.36 18.76 2.21
N SER A 50 -1.26 18.50 2.92
CA SER A 50 0.00 18.00 2.36
C SER A 50 0.37 16.62 2.88
N GLY A 51 -0.63 15.82 3.25
CA GLY A 51 -0.41 14.41 3.58
C GLY A 51 0.05 13.60 2.36
N ILE A 52 0.48 12.36 2.61
CA ILE A 52 1.05 11.50 1.58
C ILE A 52 0.15 11.37 0.34
N GLY A 53 -1.17 11.28 0.52
CA GLY A 53 -2.11 11.19 -0.61
C GLY A 53 -2.09 12.42 -1.50
N ALA A 54 -2.04 13.63 -0.93
CA ALA A 54 -1.97 14.87 -1.69
C ALA A 54 -0.60 15.04 -2.39
N LEU A 55 0.48 14.67 -1.72
CA LEU A 55 1.83 14.71 -2.30
C LEU A 55 1.97 13.74 -3.47
N LEU A 56 1.45 12.51 -3.32
CA LEU A 56 1.42 11.55 -4.42
C LEU A 56 0.54 12.04 -5.58
N ALA A 57 -0.64 12.60 -5.29
CA ALA A 57 -1.50 13.16 -6.31
C ALA A 57 -0.81 14.29 -7.09
N ALA A 58 -0.07 15.18 -6.40
CA ALA A 58 0.72 16.21 -7.06
C ALA A 58 1.81 15.60 -7.97
N ALA A 59 2.52 14.58 -7.48
CA ALA A 59 3.55 13.90 -8.25
C ALA A 59 2.96 13.26 -9.53
N PHE A 60 1.83 12.56 -9.42
CA PHE A 60 1.14 11.97 -10.58
C PHE A 60 0.60 13.02 -11.55
N LEU A 61 0.06 14.13 -11.05
CA LEU A 61 -0.40 15.22 -11.93
C LEU A 61 0.74 15.80 -12.76
N VAL A 62 1.94 15.91 -12.19
CA VAL A 62 3.12 16.40 -12.93
C VAL A 62 3.64 15.32 -13.87
N ARG A 63 3.91 14.13 -13.36
CA ARG A 63 4.59 13.06 -14.10
C ARG A 63 3.71 12.50 -15.22
N ASP A 64 2.51 12.06 -14.85
CA ASP A 64 1.62 11.33 -15.76
C ASP A 64 0.57 12.24 -16.39
N GLY A 65 0.00 13.15 -15.60
CA GLY A 65 -0.95 14.16 -16.06
C GLY A 65 -0.31 15.28 -16.89
N ARG A 66 1.01 15.38 -16.90
CA ARG A 66 1.78 16.44 -17.57
C ARG A 66 1.31 17.86 -17.23
N MET A 67 0.70 18.01 -16.06
CA MET A 67 0.26 19.30 -15.58
C MET A 67 1.49 20.14 -15.16
N PRO A 68 1.59 21.39 -15.61
CA PRO A 68 2.67 22.26 -15.13
C PRO A 68 2.62 22.43 -13.61
N GLY A 69 3.73 22.22 -12.91
CA GLY A 69 3.78 22.30 -11.45
C GLY A 69 3.32 23.67 -10.91
N ARG A 70 3.52 24.75 -11.66
CA ARG A 70 2.99 26.09 -11.31
C ARG A 70 1.47 26.18 -11.27
N ASN A 71 0.77 25.21 -11.86
CA ASN A 71 -0.68 25.14 -11.86
C ASN A 71 -1.23 24.29 -10.71
N ILE A 72 -0.36 23.71 -9.89
CA ILE A 72 -0.73 22.90 -8.73
C ILE A 72 -0.48 23.70 -7.47
N THR A 73 -1.51 23.85 -6.65
CA THR A 73 -1.41 24.52 -5.35
C THR A 73 -1.77 23.53 -4.26
N ILE A 74 -0.86 23.35 -3.30
CA ILE A 74 -1.10 22.53 -2.11
C ILE A 74 -1.39 23.50 -0.96
N LEU A 75 -2.54 23.37 -0.33
CA LEU A 75 -2.98 24.17 0.80
C LEU A 75 -2.73 23.37 2.09
N GLU A 76 -1.75 23.80 2.87
CA GLU A 76 -1.40 23.16 4.15
C GLU A 76 -1.59 24.14 5.30
N GLN A 77 -2.23 23.69 6.37
CA GLN A 77 -2.46 24.48 7.56
C GLN A 77 -1.26 24.48 8.51
N LEU A 78 -0.53 23.38 8.53
CA LEU A 78 0.62 23.21 9.41
C LEU A 78 1.90 23.77 8.77
N PRO A 79 2.88 24.19 9.57
CA PRO A 79 4.14 24.74 9.06
C PRO A 79 5.04 23.66 8.41
N VAL A 80 4.76 22.38 8.64
CA VAL A 80 5.54 21.25 8.10
C VAL A 80 4.64 20.42 7.20
N PRO A 81 5.01 20.18 5.95
CA PRO A 81 4.28 19.28 5.06
C PRO A 81 4.47 17.82 5.47
N GLY A 82 3.58 16.95 5.01
CA GLY A 82 3.68 15.50 5.24
C GLY A 82 2.51 14.91 6.03
N GLY A 83 1.67 15.74 6.65
CA GLY A 83 0.54 15.27 7.44
C GLY A 83 0.99 14.40 8.61
N SER A 84 0.46 13.18 8.73
CA SER A 84 0.90 12.25 9.78
C SER A 84 2.31 11.69 9.58
N PHE A 85 2.92 11.91 8.43
CA PHE A 85 4.30 11.54 8.09
C PHE A 85 5.30 12.69 8.28
N ASP A 86 4.91 13.74 8.94
CA ASP A 86 5.69 14.97 9.08
C ASP A 86 7.02 14.82 9.83
N GLY A 87 7.22 13.73 10.58
CA GLY A 87 8.44 13.53 11.35
C GLY A 87 8.69 14.64 12.37
N ALA A 88 7.62 15.17 12.98
CA ALA A 88 7.71 16.26 13.93
C ALA A 88 8.69 15.96 15.07
N GLY A 89 9.57 16.90 15.36
CA GLY A 89 10.59 16.76 16.40
C GLY A 89 11.86 17.52 16.08
N ASP A 90 12.85 17.34 16.90
CA ASP A 90 14.18 17.91 16.75
C ASP A 90 15.26 16.96 17.26
N THR A 91 16.52 17.27 16.99
CA THR A 91 17.66 16.42 17.38
C THR A 91 17.93 16.42 18.89
N GLU A 92 17.40 17.38 19.63
CA GLU A 92 17.60 17.47 21.10
C GLU A 92 16.52 16.65 21.84
N ARG A 93 15.27 16.73 21.36
CA ARG A 93 14.10 16.10 22.01
C ARG A 93 13.69 14.78 21.36
N GLY A 94 14.26 14.49 20.20
CA GLY A 94 13.89 13.36 19.38
C GLY A 94 12.71 13.63 18.44
N PHE A 95 12.41 12.65 17.62
CA PHE A 95 11.33 12.71 16.64
C PHE A 95 10.12 11.91 17.08
N ILE A 96 8.93 12.40 16.79
CA ILE A 96 7.66 11.78 17.17
C ILE A 96 7.07 11.11 15.95
N ALA A 97 6.86 9.80 16.06
CA ALA A 97 6.03 9.05 15.12
C ALA A 97 4.58 9.02 15.62
N ARG A 98 3.64 9.49 14.81
CA ARG A 98 2.22 9.51 15.15
C ARG A 98 1.56 8.18 14.79
N GLY A 99 1.69 7.21 15.66
CA GLY A 99 1.12 5.87 15.48
C GLY A 99 1.95 4.95 14.56
N GLY A 100 1.46 3.74 14.33
CA GLY A 100 2.04 2.81 13.38
C GLY A 100 1.91 3.32 11.94
N ARG A 101 2.93 3.09 11.15
CA ARG A 101 2.99 3.49 9.74
C ARG A 101 3.37 2.30 8.88
N GLU A 102 2.56 1.28 8.99
CA GLU A 102 2.76 0.06 8.22
C GLU A 102 2.41 0.30 6.76
N MET A 103 3.29 -0.16 5.88
CA MET A 103 3.11 -0.04 4.44
C MET A 103 2.80 -1.41 3.86
N GLY A 104 1.55 -1.56 3.41
CA GLY A 104 1.15 -2.77 2.70
C GLY A 104 1.79 -2.86 1.31
N GLN A 105 2.14 -4.06 0.89
CA GLN A 105 2.70 -4.30 -0.44
C GLN A 105 1.73 -3.91 -1.58
N HIS A 106 0.44 -3.80 -1.26
CA HIS A 106 -0.62 -3.46 -2.20
C HIS A 106 -0.84 -1.96 -2.39
N PHE A 107 -0.04 -1.11 -1.77
CA PHE A 107 -0.09 0.35 -1.98
C PHE A 107 0.60 0.74 -3.28
N GLU A 108 0.02 0.36 -4.40
CA GLU A 108 0.63 0.45 -5.74
C GLU A 108 1.05 1.87 -6.10
N CYS A 109 0.14 2.83 -5.97
CA CYS A 109 0.45 4.23 -6.26
C CYS A 109 1.58 4.77 -5.37
N PHE A 110 1.64 4.34 -4.11
CA PHE A 110 2.72 4.72 -3.21
C PHE A 110 4.06 4.16 -3.70
N TRP A 111 4.12 2.86 -3.94
CA TRP A 111 5.35 2.19 -4.36
C TRP A 111 5.79 2.61 -5.76
N ASP A 112 4.84 3.00 -6.62
CA ASP A 112 5.15 3.50 -7.96
C ASP A 112 5.98 4.80 -7.90
N ILE A 113 5.68 5.71 -6.99
CA ILE A 113 6.50 6.90 -6.77
C ILE A 113 7.78 6.58 -5.99
N MET A 114 7.70 5.72 -4.95
CA MET A 114 8.86 5.43 -4.10
C MET A 114 10.02 4.73 -4.85
N ARG A 115 9.75 4.06 -5.96
CA ARG A 115 10.81 3.49 -6.81
C ARG A 115 11.56 4.52 -7.66
N GLU A 116 11.09 5.75 -7.72
CA GLU A 116 11.75 6.84 -8.42
C GLU A 116 12.56 7.75 -7.48
N ILE A 117 12.26 7.68 -6.19
CA ILE A 117 12.95 8.50 -5.17
C ILE A 117 14.24 7.78 -4.76
N PRO A 118 15.40 8.43 -4.88
CA PRO A 118 16.66 7.86 -4.41
C PRO A 118 16.62 7.57 -2.90
N ALA A 119 17.13 6.41 -2.50
CA ALA A 119 17.34 6.09 -1.10
C ALA A 119 18.39 7.01 -0.48
N LEU A 120 18.20 7.39 0.77
CA LEU A 120 19.14 8.27 1.48
C LEU A 120 20.34 7.49 2.02
N GLU A 121 20.12 6.29 2.51
CA GLU A 121 21.13 5.48 3.19
C GLU A 121 21.75 4.38 2.31
N MET A 122 21.30 4.25 1.08
CA MET A 122 21.83 3.29 0.11
C MET A 122 22.47 4.00 -1.08
N PRO A 123 23.55 3.45 -1.65
CA PRO A 123 24.20 4.07 -2.80
C PRO A 123 23.32 3.99 -4.05
N ALA A 124 23.45 4.95 -4.95
CA ALA A 124 22.79 4.89 -6.24
C ALA A 124 23.14 3.57 -6.98
N PRO A 125 22.21 2.95 -7.69
CA PRO A 125 20.89 3.45 -8.11
C PRO A 125 19.70 3.01 -7.20
N TYR A 126 19.96 2.71 -5.94
CA TYR A 126 18.91 2.23 -5.04
C TYR A 126 17.89 3.33 -4.74
N THR A 127 16.63 2.90 -4.61
CA THR A 127 15.46 3.75 -4.36
C THR A 127 14.89 3.50 -2.97
N VAL A 128 13.98 4.37 -2.52
CA VAL A 128 13.24 4.19 -1.26
C VAL A 128 12.51 2.85 -1.21
N LEU A 129 12.00 2.37 -2.35
CA LEU A 129 11.37 1.05 -2.41
C LEU A 129 12.39 -0.08 -2.24
N ASP A 130 13.60 0.07 -2.78
CA ASP A 130 14.66 -0.94 -2.61
C ASP A 130 15.12 -0.99 -1.15
N GLU A 131 15.25 0.17 -0.50
CA GLU A 131 15.57 0.28 0.92
C GLU A 131 14.52 -0.42 1.78
N PHE A 132 13.23 -0.10 1.57
CA PHE A 132 12.13 -0.75 2.27
C PHE A 132 12.19 -2.29 2.13
N ARG A 133 12.47 -2.79 0.95
CA ARG A 133 12.54 -4.24 0.70
C ARG A 133 13.73 -4.89 1.38
N THR A 134 14.90 -4.24 1.31
CA THR A 134 16.12 -4.74 1.95
C THR A 134 15.94 -4.83 3.46
N VAL A 135 15.34 -3.82 4.07
CA VAL A 135 15.03 -3.83 5.51
C VAL A 135 14.08 -4.98 5.84
N ASN A 136 13.00 -5.15 5.06
CA ASN A 136 12.02 -6.21 5.33
C ASN A 136 12.51 -7.62 5.00
N GLU A 137 13.50 -7.80 4.13
CA GLU A 137 14.13 -9.10 3.88
C GLU A 137 15.02 -9.53 5.06
N ASN A 138 15.70 -8.58 5.68
CA ASN A 138 16.59 -8.84 6.79
C ASN A 138 15.87 -8.88 8.16
N ASP A 139 14.83 -8.11 8.29
CA ASP A 139 13.97 -8.04 9.45
C ASP A 139 12.51 -8.10 8.98
N PRO A 140 12.01 -9.30 8.67
CA PRO A 140 10.63 -9.44 8.20
C PRO A 140 9.71 -8.85 9.25
N ASN A 141 9.01 -7.80 8.90
CA ASN A 141 8.07 -7.07 9.75
C ASN A 141 6.85 -7.94 10.07
N ILE A 142 7.13 -9.04 10.75
CA ILE A 142 6.12 -9.91 11.32
C ILE A 142 5.97 -9.46 12.76
N ASP A 143 5.08 -8.52 12.99
CA ASP A 143 4.71 -8.14 14.34
C ASP A 143 4.19 -9.38 15.08
N PRO A 144 4.91 -9.89 16.08
CA PRO A 144 4.47 -11.04 16.84
C PRO A 144 3.25 -10.65 17.68
N CYS A 145 2.09 -10.66 17.03
CA CYS A 145 0.83 -10.36 17.68
C CYS A 145 0.59 -11.34 18.84
N ARG A 146 0.26 -10.81 19.99
CA ARG A 146 -0.07 -11.60 21.18
C ARG A 146 -1.54 -11.44 21.51
N ILE A 147 -2.33 -12.45 21.23
CA ILE A 147 -3.72 -12.47 21.66
C ILE A 147 -3.77 -12.92 23.13
N ILE A 148 -4.32 -12.06 23.96
CA ILE A 148 -4.54 -12.37 25.37
C ILE A 148 -6.05 -12.57 25.57
N HIS A 149 -6.43 -13.73 26.06
CA HIS A 149 -7.81 -14.08 26.37
C HIS A 149 -7.95 -14.70 27.76
N HIS A 150 -9.16 -14.87 28.24
CA HIS A 150 -9.46 -15.51 29.52
C HIS A 150 -8.50 -15.11 30.68
N ARG A 151 -8.45 -13.81 31.01
CA ARG A 151 -7.65 -13.26 32.11
C ARG A 151 -6.15 -13.56 32.03
N GLY A 152 -5.54 -13.25 30.89
CA GLY A 152 -4.10 -13.28 30.72
C GLY A 152 -3.53 -14.55 30.11
N LYS A 153 -4.36 -15.48 29.64
CA LYS A 153 -3.85 -16.63 28.89
C LYS A 153 -3.42 -16.19 27.48
N ARG A 154 -2.20 -16.53 27.10
CA ARG A 154 -1.70 -16.29 25.75
C ARG A 154 -2.29 -17.29 24.77
N ARG A 155 -2.73 -16.81 23.63
CA ARG A 155 -3.06 -17.62 22.46
C ARG A 155 -2.08 -17.30 21.35
N ASP A 156 -1.69 -18.32 20.60
CA ASP A 156 -0.86 -18.15 19.41
C ASP A 156 -1.69 -17.47 18.31
N ALA A 157 -1.32 -16.24 17.97
CA ALA A 157 -2.03 -15.46 16.95
C ALA A 157 -1.87 -16.03 15.53
N TYR A 158 -0.82 -16.82 15.30
CA TYR A 158 -0.57 -17.46 14.00
C TYR A 158 -1.39 -18.73 13.80
N ARG A 159 -1.97 -19.27 14.85
CA ARG A 159 -2.93 -20.37 14.76
C ARG A 159 -4.34 -19.78 14.76
N MET A 160 -4.83 -19.43 13.60
CA MET A 160 -6.25 -19.23 13.46
C MET A 160 -6.95 -20.50 13.91
N GLY A 161 -7.75 -20.43 14.95
CA GLY A 161 -8.51 -21.57 15.48
C GLY A 161 -9.61 -22.06 14.53
N VAL A 162 -9.41 -21.85 13.26
CA VAL A 162 -10.34 -22.13 12.18
C VAL A 162 -10.20 -23.60 11.77
N GLY A 163 -11.26 -24.37 11.96
CA GLY A 163 -11.33 -25.76 11.54
C GLY A 163 -11.19 -25.92 10.02
N LYS A 164 -10.92 -27.13 9.55
CA LYS A 164 -10.73 -27.43 8.11
C LYS A 164 -11.86 -26.92 7.22
N LYS A 165 -13.10 -26.90 7.71
CA LYS A 165 -14.26 -26.38 6.98
C LYS A 165 -14.17 -24.87 6.77
N GLY A 166 -13.83 -24.13 7.82
CA GLY A 166 -13.61 -22.69 7.73
C GLY A 166 -12.42 -22.32 6.84
N GLN A 167 -11.31 -23.04 6.93
CA GLN A 167 -10.17 -22.86 6.01
C GLN A 167 -10.57 -23.00 4.55
N ARG A 168 -11.40 -24.02 4.23
CA ARG A 168 -11.93 -24.18 2.86
C ARG A 168 -12.84 -23.03 2.46
N ALA A 169 -13.65 -22.50 3.38
CA ALA A 169 -14.51 -21.34 3.11
C ALA A 169 -13.67 -20.08 2.80
N VAL A 170 -12.60 -19.84 3.56
CA VAL A 170 -11.65 -18.75 3.27
C VAL A 170 -11.04 -18.92 1.88
N VAL A 171 -10.53 -20.13 1.56
CA VAL A 171 -9.96 -20.39 0.24
C VAL A 171 -11.00 -20.17 -0.87
N ARG A 172 -12.25 -20.64 -0.65
CA ARG A 172 -13.34 -20.41 -1.60
C ARG A 172 -13.60 -18.92 -1.85
N LEU A 173 -13.60 -18.10 -0.80
CA LEU A 173 -13.76 -16.66 -0.93
C LEU A 173 -12.58 -16.01 -1.67
N LEU A 174 -11.35 -16.39 -1.34
CA LEU A 174 -10.15 -15.87 -2.01
C LEU A 174 -10.06 -16.26 -3.50
N MET A 175 -10.70 -17.36 -3.88
CA MET A 175 -10.74 -17.85 -5.27
C MET A 175 -12.02 -17.44 -6.00
N ALA A 176 -12.93 -16.72 -5.33
CA ALA A 176 -14.16 -16.25 -5.94
C ALA A 176 -13.86 -15.08 -6.87
N ARG A 177 -14.57 -15.00 -7.98
CA ARG A 177 -14.55 -13.80 -8.83
C ARG A 177 -15.32 -12.68 -8.13
N GLU A 178 -14.96 -11.45 -8.40
CA GLU A 178 -15.60 -10.28 -7.81
C GLU A 178 -17.13 -10.30 -8.00
N GLU A 179 -17.59 -10.65 -9.19
CA GLU A 179 -19.01 -10.75 -9.52
C GLU A 179 -19.76 -11.79 -8.68
N ASP A 180 -19.09 -12.86 -8.25
CA ASP A 180 -19.66 -13.90 -7.39
C ASP A 180 -19.85 -13.44 -5.94
N THR A 181 -19.27 -12.29 -5.58
CA THR A 181 -19.38 -11.69 -4.25
C THR A 181 -20.50 -10.66 -4.15
N PHE A 182 -20.97 -10.13 -5.27
CA PHE A 182 -22.00 -9.10 -5.28
C PHE A 182 -23.32 -9.61 -4.66
N GLY A 183 -23.87 -8.80 -3.78
CA GLY A 183 -25.13 -9.09 -3.09
C GLY A 183 -25.05 -10.21 -2.05
N LYS A 184 -23.85 -10.72 -1.76
CA LYS A 184 -23.62 -11.70 -0.71
C LYS A 184 -23.12 -11.04 0.57
N THR A 185 -23.50 -11.63 1.68
CA THR A 185 -23.03 -11.25 3.01
C THR A 185 -21.93 -12.21 3.48
N ILE A 186 -21.32 -11.91 4.61
CA ILE A 186 -20.32 -12.79 5.23
C ILE A 186 -20.93 -14.16 5.58
N GLU A 187 -22.18 -14.18 6.00
CA GLU A 187 -22.91 -15.40 6.35
C GLU A 187 -23.16 -16.32 5.16
N ASP A 188 -23.16 -15.79 3.94
CA ASP A 188 -23.26 -16.61 2.72
C ASP A 188 -21.96 -17.38 2.42
N TRP A 189 -20.86 -16.94 2.97
CA TRP A 189 -19.53 -17.53 2.77
C TRP A 189 -19.11 -18.42 3.93
N PHE A 190 -19.50 -18.07 5.15
CA PHE A 190 -19.05 -18.72 6.37
C PHE A 190 -20.25 -19.20 7.21
N ASP A 191 -20.08 -20.34 7.83
CA ASP A 191 -21.11 -20.86 8.73
C ASP A 191 -21.02 -20.27 10.13
N ALA A 192 -22.05 -20.51 10.94
CA ALA A 192 -22.12 -20.01 12.31
C ALA A 192 -20.95 -20.45 13.19
N ASP A 193 -20.42 -21.65 12.98
CA ASP A 193 -19.26 -22.16 13.74
C ASP A 193 -17.99 -21.36 13.42
N PHE A 194 -17.82 -20.99 12.14
CA PHE A 194 -16.73 -20.11 11.73
C PHE A 194 -16.89 -18.72 12.32
N LEU A 195 -18.08 -18.14 12.22
CA LEU A 195 -18.34 -16.78 12.70
C LEU A 195 -18.26 -16.67 14.23
N ALA A 196 -18.50 -17.78 14.95
CA ALA A 196 -18.31 -17.87 16.38
C ALA A 196 -16.87 -18.26 16.79
N SER A 197 -16.00 -18.60 15.83
CA SER A 197 -14.61 -18.94 16.13
C SER A 197 -13.80 -17.67 16.41
N ASN A 198 -13.12 -17.66 17.56
CA ASN A 198 -12.23 -16.56 17.96
C ASN A 198 -10.85 -16.73 17.33
#